data_01cfcccaaa306b0bb17988ef0a62be32
#
_entry.id   01cfcccaaa306b0bb17988ef0a62be32
#
_cell.length_a   1.000
_cell.length_b   1.000
_cell.length_c   1.000
_cell.angle_alpha   90.00
_cell.angle_beta   90.00
_cell.angle_gamma   90.00
#
_symmetry.space_group_name_H-M   'P 1'
#
loop_
_entity.id
_entity.type
_entity.pdbx_description
1 polymer ?
#
loop_
_entity_poly.entity_id
_entity_poly.type
_entity_poly.pdbx_seq_one_letter_code
_entity_poly.pdbx_strand_id
1 'polypeptide(L)'
;MSRVAEAGNTFGLGHNAAAVISSAFFCREQKLDADTQKEILAFLDARLLKNPIYAAARPNEAADPRLTEGLLEDLDAGIATLRGKDHNIIFAVTCLKALRAVPEAVTPERVDGLRKMVRSFGKTRRRPEEDPEPPLVGLDDEQKFVHFPGRR
;
A
#
# COMPACT_ATOMS: atom_id res chain seq x y z
N MET A 1 0.50 -5.45 -6.53
CA MET A 1 -0.35 -4.32 -6.14
C MET A 1 -1.09 -3.69 -7.33
N SER A 2 -0.45 -3.36 -8.45
CA SER A 2 -1.06 -2.67 -9.61
C SER A 2 -2.30 -3.34 -10.26
N ARG A 3 -2.52 -4.62 -10.07
CA ARG A 3 -3.71 -5.35 -10.61
C ARG A 3 -4.82 -5.57 -9.59
N VAL A 4 -4.62 -5.08 -8.37
CA VAL A 4 -5.56 -5.33 -7.26
C VAL A 4 -6.93 -4.70 -7.48
N ALA A 5 -6.98 -3.53 -8.13
CA ALA A 5 -8.24 -2.85 -8.43
C ALA A 5 -9.11 -3.62 -9.42
N GLU A 6 -8.49 -4.37 -10.35
CA GLU A 6 -9.19 -5.15 -11.37
C GLU A 6 -9.86 -6.41 -10.79
N ALA A 7 -9.34 -6.92 -9.69
CA ALA A 7 -9.83 -8.14 -9.05
C ALA A 7 -11.08 -7.93 -8.17
N GLY A 8 -11.58 -6.70 -8.03
CA GLY A 8 -12.78 -6.41 -7.24
C GLY A 8 -12.63 -6.55 -5.72
N ASN A 9 -11.46 -6.95 -5.23
CA ASN A 9 -11.16 -7.07 -3.79
C ASN A 9 -9.91 -6.27 -3.43
N THR A 10 -9.99 -4.96 -3.66
CA THR A 10 -8.85 -4.04 -3.45
C THR A 10 -8.34 -4.09 -2.02
N PHE A 11 -9.22 -4.18 -1.03
CA PHE A 11 -8.84 -4.20 0.37
C PHE A 11 -8.05 -5.46 0.75
N GLY A 12 -8.60 -6.65 0.53
CA GLY A 12 -7.95 -7.91 0.91
C GLY A 12 -6.66 -8.19 0.13
N LEU A 13 -6.71 -8.04 -1.19
CA LEU A 13 -5.53 -8.26 -2.04
C LEU A 13 -4.46 -7.18 -1.83
N GLY A 14 -4.89 -5.93 -1.56
CA GLY A 14 -3.99 -4.84 -1.23
C GLY A 14 -3.17 -5.12 0.02
N HIS A 15 -3.78 -5.66 1.09
CA HIS A 15 -3.07 -6.09 2.29
C HIS A 15 -2.04 -7.18 2.01
N ASN A 16 -2.40 -8.19 1.23
CA ASN A 16 -1.46 -9.24 0.86
C ASN A 16 -0.24 -8.68 0.11
N ALA A 17 -0.47 -7.79 -0.85
CA ALA A 17 0.61 -7.15 -1.60
C ALA A 17 1.44 -6.21 -0.73
N ALA A 18 0.81 -5.45 0.18
CA ALA A 18 1.52 -4.59 1.13
C ALA A 18 2.37 -5.41 2.11
N ALA A 19 1.84 -6.54 2.61
CA ALA A 19 2.59 -7.44 3.48
C ALA A 19 3.88 -7.94 2.82
N VAL A 20 3.82 -8.29 1.53
CA VAL A 20 5.02 -8.71 0.78
C VAL A 20 6.05 -7.61 0.68
N ILE A 21 5.62 -6.42 0.25
CA ILE A 21 6.52 -5.28 0.12
C ILE A 21 7.15 -4.95 1.47
N SER A 22 6.34 -4.90 2.53
CA SER A 22 6.82 -4.60 3.89
C SER A 22 7.79 -5.67 4.40
N SER A 23 7.52 -6.95 4.14
CA SER A 23 8.43 -8.05 4.54
C SER A 23 9.76 -7.99 3.80
N ALA A 24 9.76 -7.64 2.50
CA ALA A 24 10.99 -7.45 1.74
C ALA A 24 11.86 -6.32 2.32
N PHE A 25 11.23 -5.20 2.70
CA PHE A 25 11.94 -4.12 3.40
C PHE A 25 12.41 -4.55 4.79
N PHE A 26 11.58 -5.25 5.54
CA PHE A 26 11.92 -5.77 6.86
C PHE A 26 13.15 -6.68 6.83
N CYS A 27 13.18 -7.66 5.92
CA CYS A 27 14.36 -8.52 5.74
C CYS A 27 15.62 -7.72 5.45
N ARG A 28 15.53 -6.69 4.60
CA ARG A 28 16.66 -5.86 4.21
C ARG A 28 17.14 -4.94 5.34
N GLU A 29 16.22 -4.33 6.07
CA GLU A 29 16.51 -3.27 7.04
C GLU A 29 16.91 -3.83 8.42
N GLN A 30 16.38 -5.02 8.82
CA GLN A 30 16.59 -5.61 10.15
C GLN A 30 17.78 -6.55 10.23
N LYS A 31 18.54 -6.73 9.15
CA LYS A 31 19.74 -7.60 9.12
C LYS A 31 19.46 -8.99 9.70
N LEU A 32 18.31 -9.56 9.36
CA LEU A 32 17.93 -10.90 9.79
C LEU A 32 18.93 -11.94 9.30
N ASP A 33 19.09 -13.05 10.05
CA ASP A 33 19.85 -14.20 9.60
C ASP A 33 19.26 -14.82 8.32
N ALA A 34 20.08 -15.57 7.60
CA ALA A 34 19.71 -16.11 6.29
C ALA A 34 18.56 -17.12 6.35
N ASP A 35 18.47 -17.88 7.44
CA ASP A 35 17.41 -18.89 7.58
C ASP A 35 16.07 -18.23 7.85
N THR A 36 16.00 -17.24 8.73
CA THR A 36 14.80 -16.42 8.96
C THR A 36 14.35 -15.71 7.68
N GLN A 37 15.28 -15.11 6.91
CA GLN A 37 14.94 -14.49 5.63
C GLN A 37 14.36 -15.50 4.65
N LYS A 38 14.95 -16.68 4.55
CA LYS A 38 14.49 -17.76 3.67
C LYS A 38 13.08 -18.23 4.04
N GLU A 39 12.78 -18.37 5.32
CA GLU A 39 11.44 -18.76 5.79
C GLU A 39 10.40 -17.69 5.44
N ILE A 40 10.70 -16.41 5.65
CA ILE A 40 9.83 -15.31 5.28
C ILE A 40 9.56 -15.32 3.78
N LEU A 41 10.59 -15.43 2.95
CA LEU A 41 10.46 -15.45 1.50
C LEU A 41 9.64 -16.65 1.01
N ALA A 42 9.89 -17.85 1.58
CA ALA A 42 9.12 -19.05 1.25
C ALA A 42 7.63 -18.90 1.60
N PHE A 43 7.32 -18.29 2.74
CA PHE A 43 5.94 -17.98 3.13
C PHE A 43 5.27 -17.02 2.16
N LEU A 44 5.97 -15.97 1.72
CA LEU A 44 5.47 -14.99 0.78
C LEU A 44 5.22 -15.61 -0.60
N ASP A 45 6.15 -16.41 -1.10
CA ASP A 45 6.01 -17.13 -2.37
C ASP A 45 4.80 -18.06 -2.33
N ALA A 46 4.64 -18.84 -1.27
CA ALA A 46 3.51 -19.75 -1.10
C ALA A 46 2.16 -19.02 -1.08
N ARG A 47 2.11 -17.79 -0.58
CA ARG A 47 0.89 -16.97 -0.55
C ARG A 47 0.63 -16.25 -1.85
N LEU A 48 1.67 -15.69 -2.48
CA LEU A 48 1.53 -14.88 -3.68
C LEU A 48 1.33 -15.72 -4.93
N LEU A 49 2.15 -16.75 -5.10
CA LEU A 49 2.07 -17.60 -6.30
C LEU A 49 0.76 -18.37 -6.40
N LYS A 50 0.04 -18.54 -5.29
CA LYS A 50 -1.31 -19.12 -5.31
C LYS A 50 -2.36 -18.19 -5.92
N ASN A 51 -2.12 -16.89 -6.00
CA ASN A 51 -3.06 -15.96 -6.60
C ASN A 51 -2.57 -15.51 -7.98
N PRO A 52 -3.26 -15.94 -9.07
CA PRO A 52 -2.85 -15.65 -10.45
C PRO A 52 -2.68 -14.15 -10.73
N ILE A 53 -3.37 -13.27 -10.00
CA ILE A 53 -3.28 -11.82 -10.21
C ILE A 53 -1.86 -11.27 -9.94
N TYR A 54 -1.09 -11.91 -9.07
CA TYR A 54 0.29 -11.50 -8.81
C TYR A 54 1.29 -12.16 -9.74
N ALA A 55 1.00 -13.37 -10.20
CA ALA A 55 1.89 -14.19 -11.03
C ALA A 55 1.77 -13.90 -12.54
N ALA A 56 0.70 -13.21 -12.98
CA ALA A 56 0.48 -12.95 -14.39
C ALA A 56 1.63 -12.13 -15.00
N ALA A 57 2.08 -12.57 -16.18
CA ALA A 57 3.13 -11.87 -16.94
C ALA A 57 2.77 -10.41 -17.17
N ARG A 58 3.80 -9.56 -17.21
CA ARG A 58 3.64 -8.14 -17.47
C ARG A 58 4.11 -7.80 -18.88
N PRO A 59 3.51 -6.77 -19.51
CA PRO A 59 4.03 -6.26 -20.75
C PRO A 59 5.49 -5.80 -20.57
N ASN A 60 6.27 -5.96 -21.64
CA ASN A 60 7.64 -5.45 -21.69
C ASN A 60 7.59 -3.96 -22.04
N GLU A 61 7.49 -3.12 -21.03
CA GLU A 61 7.42 -1.67 -21.16
C GLU A 61 8.70 -1.03 -20.63
N ALA A 62 9.11 0.07 -21.26
CA ALA A 62 10.22 0.88 -20.75
C ALA A 62 9.84 1.54 -19.43
N ALA A 63 10.77 1.52 -18.47
CA ALA A 63 10.60 2.21 -17.21
C ALA A 63 10.73 3.73 -17.40
N ASP A 64 9.84 4.49 -16.75
CA ASP A 64 9.92 5.94 -16.67
C ASP A 64 9.61 6.41 -15.23
N PRO A 65 10.63 6.77 -14.44
CA PRO A 65 10.44 7.23 -13.06
C PRO A 65 9.48 8.42 -12.90
N ARG A 66 9.31 9.27 -13.95
CA ARG A 66 8.42 10.44 -13.92
C ARG A 66 6.95 10.04 -13.77
N LEU A 67 6.57 8.83 -14.15
CA LEU A 67 5.21 8.33 -14.00
C LEU A 67 4.74 8.30 -12.54
N THR A 68 5.65 8.29 -11.57
CA THR A 68 5.30 8.35 -10.14
C THR A 68 4.66 9.68 -9.73
N GLU A 69 4.87 10.76 -10.48
CA GLU A 69 4.26 12.07 -10.24
C GLU A 69 2.74 11.98 -10.27
N GLY A 70 2.17 11.28 -11.25
CA GLY A 70 0.73 11.07 -11.33
C GLY A 70 0.15 10.27 -10.16
N LEU A 71 0.92 9.36 -9.55
CA LEU A 71 0.50 8.65 -8.34
C LEU A 71 0.51 9.57 -7.12
N LEU A 72 1.47 10.51 -7.05
CA LEU A 72 1.51 11.53 -6.00
C LEU A 72 0.34 12.50 -6.11
N GLU A 73 -0.04 12.92 -7.32
CA GLU A 73 -1.24 13.74 -7.57
C GLU A 73 -2.52 13.05 -7.09
N ASP A 74 -2.68 11.74 -7.39
CA ASP A 74 -3.83 10.97 -6.95
C ASP A 74 -3.88 10.80 -5.42
N LEU A 75 -2.72 10.69 -4.79
CA LEU A 75 -2.59 10.63 -3.34
C LEU A 75 -2.98 11.97 -2.71
N ASP A 76 -2.45 13.07 -3.22
CA ASP A 76 -2.76 14.43 -2.75
C ASP A 76 -4.27 14.72 -2.83
N ALA A 77 -4.88 14.41 -3.97
CA ALA A 77 -6.33 14.52 -4.14
C ALA A 77 -7.14 13.63 -3.17
N GLY A 78 -6.53 12.58 -2.62
CA GLY A 78 -7.14 11.66 -1.67
C GLY A 78 -6.94 12.03 -0.20
N ILE A 79 -5.96 12.89 0.12
CA ILE A 79 -5.61 13.24 1.51
C ILE A 79 -6.71 14.04 2.21
N ALA A 80 -7.38 14.94 1.48
CA ALA A 80 -8.42 15.80 2.05
C ALA A 80 -9.62 15.01 2.62
N THR A 81 -9.78 13.77 2.22
CA THR A 81 -10.82 12.88 2.73
C THR A 81 -10.21 11.50 2.94
N LEU A 82 -9.98 11.13 4.20
CA LEU A 82 -9.52 9.79 4.55
C LEU A 82 -10.53 8.76 4.04
N ARG A 83 -10.10 7.89 3.12
CA ARG A 83 -10.98 6.97 2.40
C ARG A 83 -10.56 5.52 2.66
N GLY A 84 -11.54 4.65 2.85
CA GLY A 84 -11.27 3.22 3.06
C GLY A 84 -10.44 2.95 4.32
N LYS A 85 -10.70 3.66 5.44
CA LYS A 85 -9.90 3.56 6.67
C LYS A 85 -8.41 3.79 6.38
N ASP A 86 -8.11 4.81 5.58
CA ASP A 86 -6.76 5.29 5.21
C ASP A 86 -5.93 4.33 4.34
N HIS A 87 -6.55 3.24 3.85
CA HIS A 87 -5.85 2.24 3.05
C HIS A 87 -5.37 2.76 1.70
N ASN A 88 -6.06 3.76 1.13
CA ASN A 88 -5.57 4.46 -0.07
C ASN A 88 -4.18 5.06 0.18
N ILE A 89 -3.95 5.68 1.33
CA ILE A 89 -2.66 6.30 1.70
C ILE A 89 -1.64 5.22 2.02
N ILE A 90 -1.99 4.26 2.88
CA ILE A 90 -1.08 3.19 3.30
C ILE A 90 -0.55 2.41 2.08
N PHE A 91 -1.43 2.03 1.16
CA PHE A 91 -1.03 1.27 -0.02
C PHE A 91 -0.26 2.12 -1.02
N ALA A 92 -0.63 3.39 -1.22
CA ALA A 92 0.09 4.30 -2.11
C ALA A 92 1.53 4.54 -1.61
N VAL A 93 1.70 4.86 -0.33
CA VAL A 93 3.02 5.09 0.26
C VAL A 93 3.89 3.84 0.22
N THR A 94 3.30 2.66 0.51
CA THR A 94 4.01 1.38 0.41
C THR A 94 4.48 1.12 -1.03
N CYS A 95 3.64 1.41 -2.02
CA CYS A 95 4.00 1.27 -3.44
C CYS A 95 5.08 2.27 -3.86
N LEU A 96 4.97 3.53 -3.46
CA LEU A 96 5.97 4.56 -3.77
C LEU A 96 7.34 4.19 -3.18
N LYS A 97 7.37 3.69 -1.94
CA LYS A 97 8.61 3.17 -1.33
C LYS A 97 9.20 2.03 -2.18
N ALA A 98 8.38 1.11 -2.65
CA ALA A 98 8.80 -0.01 -3.49
C ALA A 98 9.33 0.46 -4.86
N LEU A 99 8.62 1.36 -5.54
CA LEU A 99 9.02 1.90 -6.85
C LEU A 99 10.32 2.71 -6.77
N ARG A 100 10.55 3.42 -5.66
CA ARG A 100 11.83 4.09 -5.42
C ARG A 100 13.00 3.11 -5.22
N ALA A 101 12.72 1.95 -4.62
CA ALA A 101 13.74 0.92 -4.40
C ALA A 101 14.02 0.08 -5.65
N VAL A 102 13.09 0.04 -6.60
CA VAL A 102 13.15 -0.74 -7.84
C VAL A 102 12.67 0.15 -9.01
N PRO A 103 13.49 1.14 -9.45
CA PRO A 103 13.09 2.11 -10.48
C PRO A 103 12.71 1.47 -11.82
N GLU A 104 13.29 0.33 -12.18
CA GLU A 104 12.95 -0.45 -13.36
C GLU A 104 11.52 -1.01 -13.31
N ALA A 105 10.88 -1.01 -12.16
CA ALA A 105 9.48 -1.39 -12.02
C ALA A 105 8.50 -0.24 -12.29
N VAL A 106 8.98 0.99 -12.53
CA VAL A 106 8.12 2.14 -12.82
C VAL A 106 7.74 2.10 -14.30
N THR A 107 6.77 1.26 -14.65
CA THR A 107 6.27 1.11 -16.02
C THR A 107 4.84 1.64 -16.14
N PRO A 108 4.39 2.05 -17.36
CA PRO A 108 3.05 2.57 -17.58
C PRO A 108 1.94 1.69 -17.01
N GLU A 109 1.93 0.39 -17.32
CA GLU A 109 0.90 -0.55 -16.81
C GLU A 109 0.88 -0.62 -15.28
N ARG A 110 2.07 -0.67 -14.65
CA ARG A 110 2.13 -0.75 -13.19
C ARG A 110 1.66 0.52 -12.51
N VAL A 111 2.08 1.67 -13.00
CA VAL A 111 1.68 2.95 -12.42
C VAL A 111 0.20 3.22 -12.65
N ASP A 112 -0.34 2.95 -13.83
CA ASP A 112 -1.77 3.09 -14.10
C ASP A 112 -2.61 2.19 -13.18
N GLY A 113 -2.20 0.93 -13.00
CA GLY A 113 -2.86 0.03 -12.07
C GLY A 113 -2.80 0.48 -10.61
N LEU A 114 -1.71 1.10 -10.16
CA LEU A 114 -1.60 1.68 -8.83
C LEU A 114 -2.50 2.91 -8.67
N ARG A 115 -2.56 3.78 -9.67
CA ARG A 115 -3.47 4.92 -9.70
C ARG A 115 -4.93 4.49 -9.62
N LYS A 116 -5.32 3.47 -10.39
CA LYS A 116 -6.65 2.86 -10.32
C LYS A 116 -6.96 2.33 -8.91
N MET A 117 -5.99 1.67 -8.28
CA MET A 117 -6.14 1.17 -6.92
C MET A 117 -6.37 2.32 -5.93
N VAL A 118 -5.54 3.35 -5.94
CA VAL A 118 -5.67 4.50 -5.02
C VAL A 118 -7.04 5.17 -5.19
N ARG A 119 -7.47 5.39 -6.42
CA ARG A 119 -8.77 6.00 -6.73
C ARG A 119 -9.96 5.13 -6.35
N SER A 120 -9.82 3.80 -6.36
CA SER A 120 -10.92 2.87 -6.05
C SER A 120 -11.43 3.01 -4.62
N PHE A 121 -10.60 3.40 -3.67
CA PHE A 121 -11.00 3.64 -2.28
C PHE A 121 -11.92 4.86 -2.12
N GLY A 122 -12.00 5.76 -3.09
CA GLY A 122 -12.89 6.91 -3.06
C GLY A 122 -14.37 6.58 -3.15
N LYS A 123 -14.72 5.37 -3.53
CA LYS A 123 -16.10 4.92 -3.72
C LYS A 123 -16.68 4.17 -2.51
N THR A 124 -15.88 3.88 -1.50
CA THR A 124 -16.33 3.16 -0.33
C THR A 124 -17.08 4.12 0.60
N ARG A 125 -18.41 4.03 0.66
CA ARG A 125 -19.21 4.76 1.65
C ARG A 125 -18.83 4.27 3.04
N ARG A 126 -18.37 5.18 3.92
CA ARG A 126 -18.44 4.96 5.37
C ARG A 126 -19.92 4.74 5.72
N ARG A 127 -20.21 3.74 6.52
CA ARG A 127 -21.48 3.69 7.23
C ARG A 127 -21.38 4.65 8.41
N PRO A 128 -22.17 5.74 8.46
CA PRO A 128 -22.07 6.73 9.53
C PRO A 128 -22.31 6.14 10.93
N GLU A 129 -22.98 4.99 10.98
CA GLU A 129 -23.38 4.32 12.22
C GLU A 129 -22.24 3.50 12.86
N GLU A 130 -21.23 3.11 12.08
CA GLU A 130 -20.12 2.25 12.56
C GLU A 130 -18.92 3.03 13.06
N ASP A 131 -18.80 4.30 12.69
CA ASP A 131 -17.60 5.10 13.01
C ASP A 131 -17.97 6.59 12.94
N PRO A 132 -18.56 7.15 14.02
CA PRO A 132 -18.79 8.59 14.07
C PRO A 132 -17.45 9.28 13.86
N GLU A 133 -17.39 10.20 12.89
CA GLU A 133 -16.16 10.97 12.67
C GLU A 133 -15.72 11.58 14.00
N PRO A 134 -14.50 11.27 14.47
CA PRO A 134 -13.98 11.99 15.60
C PRO A 134 -14.03 13.49 15.24
N PRO A 135 -14.37 14.36 16.18
CA PRO A 135 -14.34 15.79 15.91
C PRO A 135 -12.97 16.12 15.32
N LEU A 136 -12.96 16.90 14.24
CA LEU A 136 -11.71 17.42 13.69
C LEU A 136 -11.03 18.23 14.78
N VAL A 137 -10.08 17.61 15.46
CA VAL A 137 -9.23 18.31 16.42
C VAL A 137 -8.29 19.14 15.58
N GLY A 138 -8.39 20.45 15.64
CA GLY A 138 -7.45 21.35 14.98
C GLY A 138 -6.04 21.08 15.48
N LEU A 139 -5.04 21.29 14.65
CA LEU A 139 -3.62 21.13 15.01
C LEU A 139 -3.20 22.06 16.19
N ASP A 140 -4.04 23.03 16.54
CA ASP A 140 -3.81 24.01 17.60
C ASP A 140 -4.33 23.56 18.97
N ASP A 141 -5.11 22.48 19.04
CA ASP A 141 -5.47 21.90 20.31
C ASP A 141 -4.24 21.17 20.87
N GLU A 142 -3.75 21.59 22.03
CA GLU A 142 -2.72 20.87 22.78
C GLU A 142 -3.17 19.42 22.96
N GLN A 143 -2.79 18.58 22.03
CA GLN A 143 -3.08 17.16 22.11
C GLN A 143 -2.34 16.63 23.33
N LYS A 144 -3.09 16.30 24.35
CA LYS A 144 -2.60 15.43 25.40
C LYS A 144 -2.31 14.09 24.71
N PHE A 145 -1.05 13.89 24.35
CA PHE A 145 -0.59 12.57 23.92
C PHE A 145 -1.00 11.57 24.99
N VAL A 146 -1.95 10.72 24.65
CA VAL A 146 -2.31 9.61 25.53
C VAL A 146 -1.06 8.73 25.59
N HIS A 147 -0.34 8.82 26.68
CA HIS A 147 0.80 7.98 26.95
C HIS A 147 0.25 6.56 27.08
N PHE A 148 0.47 5.72 26.07
CA PHE A 148 0.23 4.29 26.22
C PHE A 148 1.22 3.80 27.28
N PRO A 149 0.74 3.38 28.48
CA PRO A 149 1.64 2.80 29.46
C PRO A 149 2.23 1.54 28.80
N GLY A 150 3.53 1.56 28.59
CA GLY A 150 4.26 0.42 28.07
C GLY A 150 3.94 -0.80 28.93
N ARG A 151 3.48 -1.87 28.31
CA ARG A 151 3.40 -3.17 28.99
C ARG A 151 4.83 -3.56 29.36
N ARG A 152 5.08 -3.69 30.66
CA ARG A 152 6.27 -4.31 31.22
C ARG A 152 6.24 -5.80 30.93
#